data_43e6a2abf2756a67c1125f1f41fdeb10
#
_entry.id   43e6a2abf2756a67c1125f1f41fdeb10
#
_cell.length_a   1.000
_cell.length_b   1.000
_cell.length_c   1.000
_cell.angle_alpha   90.00
_cell.angle_beta   90.00
_cell.angle_gamma   90.00
#
_symmetry.space_group_name_H-M   'P 1'
#
loop_
_entity.id
_entity.type
_entity.pdbx_description
1 polymer ?
#
loop_
_entity_poly.entity_id
_entity_poly.type
_entity_poly.pdbx_seq_one_letter_code
_entity_poly.pdbx_strand_id
1 'polypeptide(L)'
;QVPLSTISEVAALPMVRQIAVSEQGEANTDVTIPTTDVAIAADGTHYGLPTDYTGKGVVVGIIDSGFDFNHKAFQDADGNTRIKRVYMPGNRAGKLVVIDGDTLPGSEFTDADVPHLTSDLTNYSHGTHCLGIAAGTRVGQYGGMAPQADIVVCALGYSYSTNQVAIANCARYILEYAKSVNLPGVISTSLGFQGGPHDGTSAYCQAISTIADEGAVVCVSVGNSAGYNHVLKVAQGTTEPVGSTLPNAVDSVIGGVAIDTWSHTADAVGVKLLLIDPASKKIVYSTPVIQTDRRLVAGIDFEHDADFSMRLNQFAQGEINILTSVGLNGHFNIRASVELKKRDGGKHYLLGVQFYNQNGAGHTSWLWGSTFSAFTT
;
A
#
# COMPACT_ATOMS: atom_id res chain seq x y z
N GLN A 1 -6.66 -12.07 23.91
CA GLN A 1 -6.20 -13.45 24.16
C GLN A 1 -7.02 -14.05 25.29
N VAL A 2 -7.51 -15.24 25.13
CA VAL A 2 -8.23 -15.99 26.16
C VAL A 2 -7.53 -17.31 26.42
N PRO A 3 -7.53 -17.82 27.68
CA PRO A 3 -6.98 -19.13 27.98
C PRO A 3 -7.68 -20.25 27.20
N LEU A 4 -6.95 -21.28 26.83
CA LEU A 4 -7.52 -22.46 26.13
C LEU A 4 -8.71 -23.08 26.86
N SER A 5 -8.69 -23.05 28.19
CA SER A 5 -9.76 -23.55 29.04
C SER A 5 -11.11 -22.82 28.92
N THR A 6 -11.09 -21.57 28.41
CA THR A 6 -12.29 -20.73 28.27
C THR A 6 -12.80 -20.63 26.85
N ILE A 7 -12.16 -21.30 25.88
CA ILE A 7 -12.53 -21.21 24.45
C ILE A 7 -13.98 -21.62 24.21
N SER A 8 -14.45 -22.70 24.84
CA SER A 8 -15.84 -23.17 24.68
C SER A 8 -16.86 -22.16 25.21
N GLU A 9 -16.56 -21.47 26.30
CA GLU A 9 -17.42 -20.44 26.87
C GLU A 9 -17.46 -19.21 26.00
N VAL A 10 -16.30 -18.79 25.47
CA VAL A 10 -16.18 -17.66 24.57
C VAL A 10 -16.86 -17.95 23.21
N ALA A 11 -16.73 -19.17 22.71
CA ALA A 11 -17.38 -19.61 21.46
C ALA A 11 -18.93 -19.62 21.58
N ALA A 12 -19.46 -19.80 22.76
CA ALA A 12 -20.89 -19.80 23.01
C ALA A 12 -21.51 -18.40 23.08
N LEU A 13 -20.71 -17.32 23.09
CA LEU A 13 -21.21 -15.94 23.13
C LEU A 13 -21.83 -15.57 21.77
N PRO A 14 -23.04 -15.00 21.75
CA PRO A 14 -23.76 -14.71 20.49
C PRO A 14 -23.04 -13.72 19.55
N MET A 15 -22.13 -12.90 20.08
CA MET A 15 -21.35 -11.94 19.33
C MET A 15 -20.07 -12.52 18.73
N VAL A 16 -19.66 -13.71 19.14
CA VAL A 16 -18.43 -14.35 18.65
C VAL A 16 -18.73 -15.10 17.36
N ARG A 17 -18.19 -14.64 16.25
CA ARG A 17 -18.37 -15.25 14.92
C ARG A 17 -17.26 -16.22 14.55
N GLN A 18 -16.08 -16.04 15.13
CA GLN A 18 -14.92 -16.87 14.85
C GLN A 18 -13.94 -16.82 16.02
N ILE A 19 -13.35 -17.95 16.37
CA ILE A 19 -12.17 -18.05 17.21
C ILE A 19 -11.08 -18.65 16.33
N ALA A 20 -9.99 -17.92 16.18
CA ALA A 20 -8.79 -18.40 15.50
C ALA A 20 -7.65 -18.52 16.50
N VAL A 21 -6.85 -19.56 16.38
CA VAL A 21 -5.58 -19.64 17.07
C VAL A 21 -4.68 -18.61 16.40
N SER A 22 -4.23 -17.63 17.17
CA SER A 22 -3.15 -16.75 16.71
C SER A 22 -1.88 -17.57 16.71
N GLU A 23 -1.44 -17.99 15.56
CA GLU A 23 -0.06 -18.41 15.40
C GLU A 23 0.82 -17.19 15.68
N GLN A 24 1.79 -17.35 16.55
CA GLN A 24 2.84 -16.34 16.68
C GLN A 24 3.53 -16.28 15.32
N GLY A 25 3.44 -15.15 14.65
CA GLY A 25 4.22 -14.91 13.46
C GLY A 25 5.70 -14.91 13.83
N GLU A 26 6.32 -16.05 13.71
CA GLU A 26 7.77 -16.18 13.80
C GLU A 26 8.39 -15.65 12.51
N ALA A 27 9.55 -15.03 12.60
CA ALA A 27 10.36 -14.65 11.44
C ALA A 27 10.88 -15.94 10.80
N ASN A 28 10.11 -16.50 9.85
CA ASN A 28 10.23 -17.87 9.37
C ASN A 28 11.31 -18.07 8.29
N THR A 29 12.43 -17.34 8.31
CA THR A 29 13.50 -17.60 7.32
C THR A 29 14.19 -18.94 7.56
N ASP A 30 14.18 -19.45 8.78
CA ASP A 30 14.68 -20.78 9.12
C ASP A 30 13.83 -21.91 8.50
N VAL A 31 12.54 -21.67 8.31
CA VAL A 31 11.61 -22.59 7.61
C VAL A 31 11.52 -22.25 6.12
N THR A 32 11.44 -20.96 5.77
CA THR A 32 11.23 -20.52 4.39
C THR A 32 12.42 -20.85 3.49
N ILE A 33 13.66 -20.67 3.97
CA ILE A 33 14.87 -20.98 3.19
C ILE A 33 14.91 -22.44 2.76
N PRO A 34 14.71 -23.45 3.64
CA PRO A 34 14.62 -24.85 3.21
C PRO A 34 13.42 -25.15 2.33
N THR A 35 12.26 -24.52 2.60
CA THR A 35 11.00 -24.82 1.89
C THR A 35 10.99 -24.28 0.46
N THR A 36 11.71 -23.20 0.19
CA THR A 36 11.76 -22.53 -1.12
C THR A 36 12.96 -22.89 -1.97
N ASP A 37 13.71 -23.94 -1.58
CA ASP A 37 14.97 -24.37 -2.24
C ASP A 37 16.09 -23.31 -2.28
N VAL A 38 15.94 -22.20 -1.57
CA VAL A 38 16.98 -21.17 -1.45
C VAL A 38 18.24 -21.74 -0.78
N ALA A 39 18.08 -22.70 0.13
CA ALA A 39 19.20 -23.43 0.73
C ALA A 39 20.01 -24.18 -0.33
N ILE A 40 19.35 -24.79 -1.32
CA ILE A 40 19.99 -25.48 -2.45
C ILE A 40 20.77 -24.48 -3.30
N ALA A 41 20.20 -23.33 -3.61
CA ALA A 41 20.88 -22.30 -4.38
C ALA A 41 22.07 -21.70 -3.61
N ALA A 42 21.95 -21.51 -2.29
CA ALA A 42 23.00 -20.94 -1.45
C ALA A 42 24.21 -21.89 -1.25
N ASP A 43 23.98 -23.20 -1.33
CA ASP A 43 25.03 -24.26 -1.33
C ASP A 43 25.07 -24.96 -2.70
N GLY A 44 25.02 -24.16 -3.75
CA GLY A 44 24.78 -24.60 -5.12
C GLY A 44 25.81 -25.61 -5.62
N THR A 45 27.09 -25.40 -5.31
CA THR A 45 28.16 -26.29 -5.73
C THR A 45 27.96 -27.71 -5.17
N HIS A 46 27.48 -27.85 -3.95
CA HIS A 46 27.11 -29.14 -3.35
C HIS A 46 26.00 -29.85 -4.12
N TYR A 47 25.06 -29.10 -4.67
CA TYR A 47 23.93 -29.62 -5.46
C TYR A 47 24.15 -29.62 -6.97
N GLY A 48 25.40 -29.43 -7.43
CA GLY A 48 25.78 -29.51 -8.83
C GLY A 48 25.51 -28.25 -9.66
N LEU A 49 25.21 -27.12 -9.02
CA LEU A 49 25.13 -25.81 -9.69
C LEU A 49 26.55 -25.26 -9.93
N PRO A 50 26.72 -24.34 -10.91
CA PRO A 50 28.04 -23.78 -11.24
C PRO A 50 28.73 -23.02 -10.11
N THR A 51 27.97 -22.47 -9.19
CA THR A 51 28.45 -21.69 -8.04
C THR A 51 27.39 -21.65 -6.92
N ASP A 52 27.79 -21.14 -5.76
CA ASP A 52 26.88 -20.82 -4.66
C ASP A 52 26.25 -19.47 -4.90
N TYR A 53 24.91 -19.43 -4.84
CA TYR A 53 24.10 -18.24 -5.10
C TYR A 53 23.66 -17.60 -3.78
N THR A 54 24.55 -16.81 -3.18
CA THR A 54 24.33 -16.14 -1.89
C THR A 54 24.00 -14.65 -2.01
N GLY A 55 23.79 -14.17 -3.24
CA GLY A 55 23.63 -12.76 -3.55
C GLY A 55 24.96 -11.99 -3.70
N LYS A 56 26.11 -12.65 -3.58
CA LYS A 56 27.41 -12.00 -3.81
C LYS A 56 27.49 -11.47 -5.24
N GLY A 57 27.88 -10.20 -5.38
CA GLY A 57 27.93 -9.52 -6.67
C GLY A 57 26.58 -9.05 -7.20
N VAL A 58 25.59 -8.91 -6.31
CA VAL A 58 24.28 -8.36 -6.62
C VAL A 58 23.98 -7.21 -5.64
N VAL A 59 23.37 -6.14 -6.12
CA VAL A 59 22.82 -5.08 -5.28
C VAL A 59 21.38 -5.43 -4.92
N VAL A 60 21.06 -5.52 -3.63
CA VAL A 60 19.69 -5.61 -3.13
C VAL A 60 19.30 -4.25 -2.55
N GLY A 61 18.37 -3.60 -3.22
CA GLY A 61 17.78 -2.33 -2.77
C GLY A 61 16.46 -2.54 -2.06
N ILE A 62 16.28 -1.90 -0.91
CA ILE A 62 15.03 -1.92 -0.14
C ILE A 62 14.43 -0.52 -0.07
N ILE A 63 13.14 -0.42 -0.38
CA ILE A 63 12.36 0.80 -0.26
C ILE A 63 11.33 0.60 0.82
N ASP A 64 11.51 1.22 1.98
CA ASP A 64 10.66 0.99 3.15
C ASP A 64 10.83 2.13 4.18
N SER A 65 10.27 1.95 5.37
CA SER A 65 10.41 2.82 6.54
C SER A 65 10.70 2.00 7.79
N GLY A 66 11.39 2.59 8.75
CA GLY A 66 11.68 1.92 10.03
C GLY A 66 12.96 1.08 9.96
N PHE A 67 14.10 1.74 9.76
CA PHE A 67 15.40 1.09 9.67
C PHE A 67 16.27 1.34 10.90
N ASP A 68 16.81 0.27 11.45
CA ASP A 68 18.02 0.26 12.30
C ASP A 68 19.22 -0.08 11.40
N PHE A 69 19.93 0.94 10.94
CA PHE A 69 21.07 0.78 10.03
C PHE A 69 22.26 0.03 10.64
N ASN A 70 22.36 -0.02 11.96
CA ASN A 70 23.45 -0.67 12.70
C ASN A 70 23.10 -2.08 13.17
N HIS A 71 21.93 -2.62 12.74
CA HIS A 71 21.53 -3.97 13.11
C HIS A 71 22.56 -5.01 12.64
N LYS A 72 22.89 -5.98 13.49
CA LYS A 72 23.89 -7.02 13.23
C LYS A 72 23.67 -7.82 11.96
N ALA A 73 22.40 -7.99 11.54
CA ALA A 73 22.06 -8.66 10.28
C ALA A 73 22.52 -7.89 9.03
N PHE A 74 22.99 -6.66 9.17
CA PHE A 74 23.50 -5.85 8.05
C PHE A 74 25.01 -5.66 8.08
N GLN A 75 25.70 -6.44 8.89
CA GLN A 75 27.15 -6.44 9.01
C GLN A 75 27.73 -7.72 8.40
N ASP A 76 28.96 -7.63 7.92
CA ASP A 76 29.76 -8.79 7.51
C ASP A 76 30.36 -9.52 8.73
N ALA A 77 31.17 -10.55 8.49
CA ALA A 77 31.82 -11.33 9.55
C ALA A 77 32.81 -10.51 10.38
N ASP A 78 33.34 -9.43 9.83
CA ASP A 78 34.31 -8.54 10.50
C ASP A 78 33.61 -7.40 11.24
N GLY A 79 32.27 -7.33 11.19
CA GLY A 79 31.46 -6.30 11.82
C GLY A 79 31.32 -5.01 11.00
N ASN A 80 31.79 -5.00 9.75
CA ASN A 80 31.60 -3.84 8.86
C ASN A 80 30.21 -3.86 8.26
N THR A 81 29.64 -2.66 8.01
CA THR A 81 28.33 -2.56 7.37
C THR A 81 28.36 -3.06 5.92
N ARG A 82 27.34 -3.82 5.54
CA ARG A 82 27.06 -4.21 4.15
C ARG A 82 26.16 -3.19 3.43
N ILE A 83 25.65 -2.20 4.15
CA ILE A 83 24.88 -1.10 3.57
C ILE A 83 25.85 -0.15 2.88
N LYS A 84 25.79 -0.09 1.56
CA LYS A 84 26.69 0.73 0.74
C LYS A 84 26.18 2.14 0.57
N ARG A 85 24.85 2.31 0.57
CA ARG A 85 24.16 3.60 0.42
C ARG A 85 22.89 3.61 1.22
N VAL A 86 22.60 4.78 1.78
CA VAL A 86 21.26 5.11 2.32
C VAL A 86 20.77 6.38 1.61
N TYR A 87 19.59 6.35 1.03
CA TYR A 87 18.90 7.50 0.49
C TYR A 87 17.66 7.79 1.33
N MET A 88 17.51 9.03 1.79
CA MET A 88 16.39 9.50 2.60
C MET A 88 15.73 10.70 1.93
N PRO A 89 14.58 10.55 1.24
CA PRO A 89 13.88 11.67 0.57
C PRO A 89 13.50 12.82 1.50
N GLY A 90 13.23 12.51 2.78
CA GLY A 90 12.85 13.50 3.80
C GLY A 90 14.01 14.17 4.53
N ASN A 91 15.22 13.69 4.37
CA ASN A 91 16.40 14.19 5.08
C ASN A 91 17.15 15.23 4.23
N ARG A 92 17.75 16.22 4.87
CA ARG A 92 18.53 17.28 4.20
C ARG A 92 19.92 17.45 4.79
N ALA A 93 20.38 16.53 5.61
CA ALA A 93 21.67 16.61 6.31
C ALA A 93 22.83 15.96 5.54
N GLY A 94 22.53 15.10 4.57
CA GLY A 94 23.52 14.40 3.79
C GLY A 94 23.83 15.07 2.44
N LYS A 95 24.47 14.33 1.56
CA LYS A 95 24.82 14.78 0.21
C LYS A 95 23.58 14.82 -0.69
N LEU A 96 23.50 15.82 -1.57
CA LEU A 96 22.44 15.88 -2.59
C LEU A 96 22.56 14.72 -3.58
N VAL A 97 21.42 14.18 -3.97
CA VAL A 97 21.32 13.13 -4.99
C VAL A 97 21.03 13.77 -6.33
N VAL A 98 21.87 13.48 -7.32
CA VAL A 98 21.68 13.93 -8.70
C VAL A 98 21.68 12.69 -9.60
N ILE A 99 20.61 12.52 -10.38
CA ILE A 99 20.45 11.44 -11.34
C ILE A 99 20.03 12.05 -12.68
N ASP A 100 20.76 11.74 -13.74
CA ASP A 100 20.50 12.24 -15.11
C ASP A 100 20.41 13.77 -15.22
N GLY A 101 21.10 14.49 -14.32
CA GLY A 101 21.08 15.94 -14.23
C GLY A 101 19.98 16.52 -13.34
N ASP A 102 19.04 15.72 -12.90
CA ASP A 102 17.96 16.13 -11.99
C ASP A 102 18.36 15.92 -10.52
N THR A 103 18.09 16.93 -9.69
CA THR A 103 18.31 16.83 -8.25
C THR A 103 17.09 16.23 -7.58
N LEU A 104 17.24 15.03 -6.99
CA LEU A 104 16.20 14.41 -6.21
C LEU A 104 16.06 15.05 -4.83
N PRO A 105 14.82 15.12 -4.29
CA PRO A 105 14.60 15.58 -2.92
C PRO A 105 15.29 14.66 -1.91
N GLY A 106 15.94 15.20 -0.90
CA GLY A 106 16.53 14.42 0.18
C GLY A 106 18.03 14.35 0.15
N SER A 107 18.58 13.33 0.80
CA SER A 107 20.01 13.16 1.01
C SER A 107 20.48 11.73 0.84
N GLU A 108 21.69 11.59 0.33
CA GLU A 108 22.45 10.36 0.28
C GLU A 108 23.47 10.29 1.42
N PHE A 109 23.68 9.09 1.94
CA PHE A 109 24.71 8.73 2.89
C PHE A 109 25.48 7.50 2.36
N THR A 110 26.79 7.54 2.50
CA THR A 110 27.68 6.45 2.05
C THR A 110 27.89 5.41 3.15
N ASP A 111 28.56 4.31 2.83
CA ASP A 111 28.96 3.31 3.80
C ASP A 111 29.79 3.86 4.97
N ALA A 112 30.58 4.91 4.72
CA ALA A 112 31.34 5.61 5.77
C ALA A 112 30.44 6.40 6.74
N ASP A 113 29.27 6.83 6.28
CA ASP A 113 28.31 7.59 7.10
C ASP A 113 27.37 6.65 7.89
N VAL A 114 27.09 5.45 7.37
CA VAL A 114 26.13 4.49 7.93
C VAL A 114 26.36 4.18 9.41
N PRO A 115 27.59 3.96 9.91
CA PRO A 115 27.82 3.70 11.34
C PRO A 115 27.37 4.85 12.26
N HIS A 116 27.24 6.06 11.72
CA HIS A 116 26.81 7.25 12.45
C HIS A 116 25.30 7.52 12.32
N LEU A 117 24.59 6.77 11.44
CA LEU A 117 23.14 6.81 11.33
C LEU A 117 22.54 5.83 12.32
N THR A 118 21.64 6.30 13.18
CA THR A 118 20.98 5.41 14.14
C THR A 118 19.70 4.81 13.59
N SER A 119 18.87 5.64 12.95
CA SER A 119 17.61 5.21 12.33
C SER A 119 17.14 6.25 11.31
N ASP A 120 16.07 5.95 10.62
CA ASP A 120 15.35 6.88 9.73
C ASP A 120 14.36 7.79 10.47
N LEU A 121 14.51 7.92 11.79
CA LEU A 121 13.64 8.73 12.67
C LEU A 121 12.20 8.22 12.78
N THR A 122 11.95 6.97 12.45
CA THR A 122 10.66 6.31 12.68
C THR A 122 10.74 5.34 13.84
N ASN A 123 9.63 5.13 14.54
CA ASN A 123 9.55 4.14 15.63
C ASN A 123 9.21 2.72 15.13
N TYR A 124 9.24 2.52 13.83
CA TYR A 124 8.94 1.23 13.21
C TYR A 124 10.21 0.45 12.94
N SER A 125 10.07 -0.86 12.95
CA SER A 125 11.12 -1.82 12.59
C SER A 125 10.81 -2.54 11.26
N HIS A 126 9.80 -2.10 10.52
CA HIS A 126 9.31 -2.79 9.33
C HIS A 126 10.39 -2.92 8.25
N GLY A 127 11.06 -1.84 7.90
CA GLY A 127 12.15 -1.87 6.92
C GLY A 127 13.34 -2.71 7.37
N THR A 128 13.67 -2.68 8.67
CA THR A 128 14.70 -3.56 9.25
C THR A 128 14.33 -5.04 9.06
N HIS A 129 13.08 -5.39 9.30
CA HIS A 129 12.57 -6.75 9.16
C HIS A 129 12.57 -7.20 7.70
N CYS A 130 12.02 -6.39 6.79
CA CYS A 130 11.98 -6.69 5.36
C CYS A 130 13.39 -6.84 4.78
N LEU A 131 14.32 -5.94 5.13
CA LEU A 131 15.72 -6.04 4.72
C LEU A 131 16.40 -7.28 5.31
N GLY A 132 16.12 -7.62 6.56
CA GLY A 132 16.63 -8.83 7.21
C GLY A 132 16.24 -10.10 6.47
N ILE A 133 14.97 -10.19 6.04
CA ILE A 133 14.48 -11.32 5.23
C ILE A 133 15.13 -11.35 3.85
N ALA A 134 15.24 -10.20 3.19
CA ALA A 134 15.80 -10.14 1.83
C ALA A 134 17.30 -10.39 1.79
N ALA A 135 18.08 -9.72 2.65
CA ALA A 135 19.54 -9.68 2.51
C ALA A 135 20.30 -9.76 3.85
N GLY A 136 19.65 -10.15 4.94
CA GLY A 136 20.32 -10.25 6.25
C GLY A 136 21.48 -11.24 6.24
N THR A 137 22.60 -10.87 6.84
CA THR A 137 23.71 -11.79 7.12
C THR A 137 23.21 -12.90 8.04
N ARG A 138 23.71 -14.11 7.84
CA ARG A 138 23.32 -15.24 8.68
C ARG A 138 23.84 -15.04 10.12
N VAL A 139 22.91 -15.06 11.08
CA VAL A 139 23.18 -14.99 12.52
C VAL A 139 22.51 -16.21 13.18
N GLY A 140 23.29 -17.19 13.56
CA GLY A 140 22.77 -18.47 14.03
C GLY A 140 22.00 -19.20 12.93
N GLN A 141 20.75 -19.57 13.22
CA GLN A 141 19.86 -20.24 12.25
C GLN A 141 19.10 -19.26 11.35
N TYR A 142 19.09 -17.98 11.64
CA TYR A 142 18.38 -16.97 10.88
C TYR A 142 19.31 -16.28 9.87
N GLY A 143 18.77 -15.94 8.72
CA GLY A 143 19.48 -15.20 7.68
C GLY A 143 18.53 -14.77 6.58
N GLY A 144 18.97 -13.84 5.75
CA GLY A 144 18.23 -13.42 4.56
C GLY A 144 18.42 -14.40 3.40
N MET A 145 17.63 -14.18 2.34
CA MET A 145 17.70 -14.95 1.10
C MET A 145 19.00 -14.69 0.33
N ALA A 146 19.55 -13.47 0.42
CA ALA A 146 20.78 -13.02 -0.24
C ALA A 146 21.82 -12.50 0.79
N PRO A 147 22.37 -13.36 1.67
CA PRO A 147 23.16 -12.93 2.83
C PRO A 147 24.51 -12.30 2.49
N GLN A 148 24.94 -12.31 1.23
CA GLN A 148 26.18 -11.71 0.77
C GLN A 148 25.98 -10.59 -0.28
N ALA A 149 24.74 -10.16 -0.51
CA ALA A 149 24.47 -9.04 -1.40
C ALA A 149 24.98 -7.72 -0.84
N ASP A 150 25.34 -6.79 -1.73
CA ASP A 150 25.50 -5.38 -1.38
C ASP A 150 24.13 -4.76 -1.12
N ILE A 151 24.03 -3.96 -0.07
CA ILE A 151 22.73 -3.43 0.37
C ILE A 151 22.65 -1.93 0.04
N VAL A 152 21.52 -1.53 -0.55
CA VAL A 152 21.13 -0.11 -0.72
C VAL A 152 19.78 0.11 -0.04
N VAL A 153 19.70 1.09 0.84
CA VAL A 153 18.48 1.39 1.58
C VAL A 153 17.91 2.72 1.12
N CYS A 154 16.63 2.72 0.74
CA CYS A 154 15.83 3.92 0.59
C CYS A 154 14.87 4.03 1.76
N ALA A 155 15.19 4.89 2.72
CA ALA A 155 14.43 5.07 3.94
C ALA A 155 13.45 6.23 3.78
N LEU A 156 12.18 5.91 3.58
CA LEU A 156 11.14 6.88 3.24
C LEU A 156 10.69 7.72 4.44
N GLY A 157 10.80 7.20 5.65
CA GLY A 157 10.18 7.83 6.81
C GLY A 157 8.65 7.88 6.67
N TYR A 158 7.99 8.47 7.67
CA TYR A 158 6.52 8.53 7.72
C TYR A 158 5.89 9.33 6.56
N SER A 159 6.49 10.46 6.21
CA SER A 159 5.87 11.42 5.29
C SER A 159 5.93 11.00 3.82
N TYR A 160 6.77 10.02 3.48
CA TYR A 160 7.01 9.62 2.09
C TYR A 160 6.59 8.18 1.78
N SER A 161 6.20 7.38 2.77
CA SER A 161 5.82 5.97 2.59
C SER A 161 4.59 5.76 1.71
N THR A 162 3.76 6.80 1.54
CA THR A 162 2.59 6.80 0.66
C THR A 162 2.79 7.64 -0.61
N ASN A 163 4.00 8.14 -0.85
CA ASN A 163 4.30 9.02 -1.99
C ASN A 163 4.86 8.20 -3.16
N GLN A 164 4.03 7.96 -4.18
CA GLN A 164 4.39 7.19 -5.38
C GLN A 164 5.63 7.76 -6.10
N VAL A 165 5.76 9.08 -6.16
CA VAL A 165 6.91 9.73 -6.80
C VAL A 165 8.19 9.46 -6.01
N ALA A 166 8.13 9.54 -4.68
CA ALA A 166 9.30 9.25 -3.84
C ALA A 166 9.74 7.79 -3.98
N ILE A 167 8.79 6.85 -4.07
CA ILE A 167 9.10 5.42 -4.27
C ILE A 167 9.70 5.18 -5.65
N ALA A 168 9.18 5.79 -6.71
CA ALA A 168 9.77 5.71 -8.05
C ALA A 168 11.19 6.29 -8.09
N ASN A 169 11.41 7.44 -7.43
CA ASN A 169 12.74 8.02 -7.30
C ASN A 169 13.70 7.12 -6.53
N CYS A 170 13.24 6.45 -5.47
CA CYS A 170 14.02 5.45 -4.74
C CYS A 170 14.41 4.27 -5.64
N ALA A 171 13.46 3.76 -6.42
CA ALA A 171 13.74 2.67 -7.35
C ALA A 171 14.76 3.08 -8.41
N ARG A 172 14.65 4.28 -8.96
CA ARG A 172 15.64 4.86 -9.88
C ARG A 172 17.01 5.00 -9.22
N TYR A 173 17.06 5.51 -8.00
CA TYR A 173 18.30 5.65 -7.23
C TYR A 173 19.03 4.31 -7.05
N ILE A 174 18.32 3.24 -6.69
CA ILE A 174 18.89 1.92 -6.51
C ILE A 174 19.45 1.39 -7.83
N LEU A 175 18.72 1.52 -8.94
CA LEU A 175 19.16 1.11 -10.27
C LEU A 175 20.44 1.85 -10.69
N GLU A 176 20.48 3.17 -10.51
CA GLU A 176 21.66 3.98 -10.90
C GLU A 176 22.88 3.65 -10.03
N TYR A 177 22.68 3.38 -8.75
CA TYR A 177 23.77 2.87 -7.92
C TYR A 177 24.28 1.53 -8.45
N ALA A 178 23.39 0.57 -8.72
CA ALA A 178 23.80 -0.75 -9.25
C ALA A 178 24.58 -0.62 -10.57
N LYS A 179 24.11 0.22 -11.49
CA LYS A 179 24.84 0.56 -12.74
C LYS A 179 26.20 1.16 -12.46
N SER A 180 26.31 2.09 -11.51
CA SER A 180 27.56 2.77 -11.18
C SER A 180 28.67 1.85 -10.69
N VAL A 181 28.28 0.72 -10.09
CA VAL A 181 29.20 -0.33 -9.62
C VAL A 181 29.25 -1.55 -10.55
N ASN A 182 28.57 -1.47 -11.69
CA ASN A 182 28.49 -2.53 -12.71
C ASN A 182 27.98 -3.87 -12.14
N LEU A 183 26.95 -3.83 -11.30
CA LEU A 183 26.30 -5.00 -10.70
C LEU A 183 24.82 -5.04 -11.06
N PRO A 184 24.21 -6.23 -11.17
CA PRO A 184 22.77 -6.35 -11.30
C PRO A 184 22.07 -5.85 -10.04
N GLY A 185 20.90 -5.19 -10.23
CA GLY A 185 20.09 -4.64 -9.15
C GLY A 185 18.76 -5.39 -8.96
N VAL A 186 18.46 -5.72 -7.72
CA VAL A 186 17.17 -6.24 -7.28
C VAL A 186 16.55 -5.23 -6.33
N ILE A 187 15.34 -4.78 -6.61
CA ILE A 187 14.59 -3.79 -5.82
C ILE A 187 13.42 -4.48 -5.14
N SER A 188 13.34 -4.38 -3.83
CA SER A 188 12.22 -4.91 -3.04
C SER A 188 11.49 -3.78 -2.34
N THR A 189 10.16 -3.76 -2.46
CA THR A 189 9.30 -2.81 -1.76
C THR A 189 8.10 -3.52 -1.15
N SER A 190 7.95 -3.39 0.17
CA SER A 190 6.83 -3.93 0.93
C SER A 190 5.78 -2.84 1.17
N LEU A 191 5.53 -2.04 0.16
CA LEU A 191 4.59 -0.94 0.14
C LEU A 191 3.58 -1.14 -1.00
N GLY A 192 2.39 -0.60 -0.83
CA GLY A 192 1.33 -0.71 -1.84
C GLY A 192 0.38 0.47 -1.79
N PHE A 193 -0.35 0.64 -2.89
CA PHE A 193 -1.36 1.66 -3.05
C PHE A 193 -2.67 1.00 -3.47
N GLN A 194 -3.76 1.48 -2.91
CA GLN A 194 -5.09 0.98 -3.26
C GLN A 194 -5.80 1.85 -4.30
N GLY A 195 -5.26 3.00 -4.62
CA GLY A 195 -5.78 3.88 -5.66
C GLY A 195 -5.10 3.64 -7.01
N GLY A 196 -5.85 3.87 -8.08
CA GLY A 196 -5.38 3.72 -9.45
C GLY A 196 -6.17 2.68 -10.24
N PRO A 197 -5.93 2.59 -11.57
CA PRO A 197 -6.68 1.68 -12.44
C PRO A 197 -6.35 0.20 -12.25
N HIS A 198 -5.26 -0.14 -11.58
CA HIS A 198 -4.74 -1.50 -11.35
C HIS A 198 -4.54 -2.34 -12.63
N ASP A 199 -4.23 -1.67 -13.73
CA ASP A 199 -4.00 -2.26 -15.05
C ASP A 199 -2.58 -1.99 -15.60
N GLY A 200 -1.72 -1.40 -14.77
CA GLY A 200 -0.34 -1.03 -15.14
C GLY A 200 -0.22 0.32 -15.86
N THR A 201 -1.31 1.01 -16.16
CA THR A 201 -1.29 2.27 -16.95
C THR A 201 -1.05 3.52 -16.10
N SER A 202 -1.04 3.44 -14.78
CA SER A 202 -0.72 4.59 -13.93
C SER A 202 0.71 5.07 -14.17
N ALA A 203 0.96 6.36 -13.99
CA ALA A 203 2.30 6.94 -14.16
C ALA A 203 3.34 6.25 -13.25
N TYR A 204 2.94 5.86 -12.04
CA TYR A 204 3.77 5.08 -11.12
C TYR A 204 4.14 3.71 -11.70
N CYS A 205 3.16 2.95 -12.19
CA CYS A 205 3.41 1.64 -12.80
C CYS A 205 4.32 1.74 -14.02
N GLN A 206 4.11 2.76 -14.86
CA GLN A 206 4.96 2.99 -16.03
C GLN A 206 6.40 3.35 -15.64
N ALA A 207 6.59 4.18 -14.61
CA ALA A 207 7.92 4.49 -14.08
C ALA A 207 8.65 3.24 -13.57
N ILE A 208 7.94 2.38 -12.82
CA ILE A 208 8.50 1.12 -12.33
C ILE A 208 8.80 0.15 -13.49
N SER A 209 7.94 0.08 -14.50
CA SER A 209 8.17 -0.74 -15.70
C SER A 209 9.41 -0.28 -16.47
N THR A 210 9.59 1.03 -16.63
CA THR A 210 10.81 1.59 -17.24
C THR A 210 12.07 1.17 -16.49
N ILE A 211 12.06 1.21 -15.16
CA ILE A 211 13.19 0.78 -14.32
C ILE A 211 13.48 -0.72 -14.52
N ALA A 212 12.44 -1.54 -14.64
CA ALA A 212 12.58 -2.96 -14.92
C ALA A 212 13.14 -3.21 -16.35
N ASP A 213 12.66 -2.48 -17.34
CA ASP A 213 13.15 -2.56 -18.73
C ASP A 213 14.63 -2.15 -18.84
N GLU A 214 15.11 -1.28 -17.95
CA GLU A 214 16.51 -0.88 -17.85
C GLU A 214 17.40 -1.92 -17.13
N GLY A 215 16.84 -3.04 -16.71
CA GLY A 215 17.57 -4.21 -16.20
C GLY A 215 17.46 -4.46 -14.70
N ALA A 216 16.67 -3.72 -13.96
CA ALA A 216 16.39 -4.05 -12.56
C ALA A 216 15.33 -5.14 -12.43
N VAL A 217 15.50 -6.03 -11.44
CA VAL A 217 14.40 -6.90 -10.99
C VAL A 217 13.63 -6.18 -9.89
N VAL A 218 12.34 -5.92 -10.10
CA VAL A 218 11.51 -5.22 -9.12
C VAL A 218 10.49 -6.18 -8.50
N CYS A 219 10.56 -6.33 -7.19
CA CYS A 219 9.66 -7.16 -6.39
C CYS A 219 8.76 -6.25 -5.55
N VAL A 220 7.45 -6.41 -5.70
CA VAL A 220 6.44 -5.62 -4.97
C VAL A 220 5.53 -6.55 -4.17
N SER A 221 5.04 -6.06 -3.02
CA SER A 221 4.07 -6.79 -2.22
C SER A 221 2.68 -6.73 -2.85
N VAL A 222 1.91 -7.81 -2.70
CA VAL A 222 0.51 -7.88 -3.14
C VAL A 222 -0.48 -7.32 -2.11
N GLY A 223 0.01 -6.89 -0.95
CA GLY A 223 -0.79 -6.33 0.14
C GLY A 223 -1.35 -7.37 1.11
N ASN A 224 -2.03 -6.86 2.15
CA ASN A 224 -2.52 -7.65 3.29
C ASN A 224 -4.05 -7.70 3.35
N SER A 225 -4.74 -7.44 2.25
CA SER A 225 -6.21 -7.31 2.21
C SER A 225 -6.93 -8.58 1.78
N ALA A 226 -6.25 -9.73 1.77
CA ALA A 226 -6.88 -11.01 1.47
C ALA A 226 -8.03 -11.32 2.46
N GLY A 227 -9.18 -11.75 1.93
CA GLY A 227 -10.36 -12.06 2.72
C GLY A 227 -11.30 -10.86 3.01
N TYR A 228 -10.94 -9.66 2.58
CA TYR A 228 -11.83 -8.49 2.65
C TYR A 228 -12.44 -8.20 1.27
N ASN A 229 -13.73 -7.82 1.25
CA ASN A 229 -14.42 -7.42 0.01
C ASN A 229 -14.10 -5.96 -0.35
N HIS A 230 -12.85 -5.69 -0.68
CA HIS A 230 -12.37 -4.35 -1.02
C HIS A 230 -12.58 -3.98 -2.49
N VAL A 231 -13.02 -4.92 -3.31
CA VAL A 231 -13.21 -4.73 -4.75
C VAL A 231 -14.64 -5.03 -5.14
N LEU A 232 -15.27 -4.10 -5.83
CA LEU A 232 -16.54 -4.28 -6.52
C LEU A 232 -16.31 -4.17 -8.02
N LYS A 233 -16.59 -5.24 -8.75
CA LYS A 233 -16.47 -5.27 -10.21
C LYS A 233 -17.85 -5.38 -10.85
N VAL A 234 -18.19 -4.44 -11.71
CA VAL A 234 -19.42 -4.42 -12.49
C VAL A 234 -19.08 -4.66 -13.95
N ALA A 235 -19.69 -5.68 -14.55
CA ALA A 235 -19.39 -6.09 -15.93
C ALA A 235 -19.83 -5.03 -16.95
N GLN A 236 -19.16 -4.99 -18.09
CA GLN A 236 -19.62 -4.24 -19.26
C GLN A 236 -21.00 -4.74 -19.70
N GLY A 237 -21.83 -3.84 -20.22
CA GLY A 237 -23.20 -4.12 -20.60
C GLY A 237 -24.21 -3.97 -19.46
N THR A 238 -23.76 -3.78 -18.19
CA THR A 238 -24.64 -3.50 -17.06
C THR A 238 -25.14 -2.06 -17.14
N THR A 239 -26.43 -1.88 -17.38
CA THR A 239 -27.09 -0.56 -17.47
C THR A 239 -27.82 -0.19 -16.20
N GLU A 240 -28.28 -1.18 -15.45
CA GLU A 240 -28.96 -0.94 -14.17
C GLU A 240 -27.98 -0.43 -13.10
N PRO A 241 -28.42 0.47 -12.22
CA PRO A 241 -27.60 0.95 -11.11
C PRO A 241 -27.21 -0.19 -10.18
N VAL A 242 -25.94 -0.27 -9.84
CA VAL A 242 -25.40 -1.26 -8.87
C VAL A 242 -25.07 -0.54 -7.58
N GLY A 243 -25.57 -1.03 -6.47
CA GLY A 243 -25.35 -0.45 -5.15
C GLY A 243 -24.64 -1.39 -4.19
N SER A 244 -23.99 -0.82 -3.20
CA SER A 244 -23.42 -1.55 -2.07
C SER A 244 -23.58 -0.72 -0.80
N THR A 245 -23.75 -1.40 0.34
CA THR A 245 -23.60 -0.77 1.64
C THR A 245 -22.18 -0.97 2.13
N LEU A 246 -21.68 0.04 2.83
CA LEU A 246 -20.36 0.05 3.43
C LEU A 246 -20.54 -0.11 4.95
N PRO A 247 -20.42 -1.34 5.48
CA PRO A 247 -20.75 -1.62 6.88
C PRO A 247 -19.58 -1.20 7.77
N ASN A 248 -19.38 0.11 7.95
CA ASN A 248 -18.50 0.53 9.02
C ASN A 248 -18.87 1.84 9.61
N ALA A 249 -19.64 1.66 10.58
CA ALA A 249 -19.75 2.64 11.59
C ALA A 249 -19.26 2.02 12.88
N VAL A 250 -18.13 2.40 13.32
CA VAL A 250 -17.77 2.37 14.72
C VAL A 250 -18.72 3.34 15.41
N ASP A 251 -19.22 3.01 16.58
CA ASP A 251 -20.33 3.64 17.32
C ASP A 251 -20.42 5.18 17.39
N SER A 252 -19.44 5.91 16.93
CA SER A 252 -19.42 7.37 16.89
C SER A 252 -19.00 7.99 15.56
N VAL A 253 -18.54 7.20 14.60
CA VAL A 253 -18.00 7.71 13.34
C VAL A 253 -18.56 6.88 12.20
N ILE A 254 -19.26 7.50 11.27
CA ILE A 254 -19.43 6.95 9.92
C ILE A 254 -18.04 7.06 9.33
N GLY A 255 -17.27 5.98 9.36
CA GLY A 255 -15.83 6.00 9.20
C GLY A 255 -15.35 6.72 7.93
N GLY A 256 -14.15 7.25 7.98
CA GLY A 256 -13.44 7.74 6.80
C GLY A 256 -13.22 6.59 5.82
N VAL A 257 -13.87 6.64 4.67
CA VAL A 257 -13.69 5.69 3.58
C VAL A 257 -13.30 6.42 2.30
N ALA A 258 -12.46 5.80 1.51
CA ALA A 258 -12.20 6.24 0.16
C ALA A 258 -12.59 5.14 -0.84
N ILE A 259 -13.26 5.56 -1.90
CA ILE A 259 -13.70 4.70 -3.01
C ILE A 259 -13.02 5.23 -4.25
N ASP A 260 -12.30 4.38 -4.96
CA ASP A 260 -11.66 4.71 -6.24
C ASP A 260 -12.27 3.84 -7.34
N THR A 261 -13.02 4.44 -8.24
CA THR A 261 -13.80 3.76 -9.27
C THR A 261 -13.25 4.09 -10.65
N TRP A 262 -12.97 3.07 -11.44
CA TRP A 262 -12.45 3.19 -12.79
C TRP A 262 -13.38 2.50 -13.80
N SER A 263 -13.79 3.22 -14.83
CA SER A 263 -14.56 2.66 -15.93
C SER A 263 -13.73 1.65 -16.74
N HIS A 264 -14.39 0.67 -17.36
CA HIS A 264 -13.72 -0.30 -18.23
C HIS A 264 -13.62 0.19 -19.69
N THR A 265 -14.28 1.29 -20.00
CA THR A 265 -14.30 1.91 -21.34
C THR A 265 -14.12 3.41 -21.20
N ALA A 266 -14.09 4.13 -22.32
CA ALA A 266 -14.09 5.58 -22.34
C ALA A 266 -15.47 6.20 -22.07
N ASP A 267 -16.45 5.42 -21.63
CA ASP A 267 -17.77 5.91 -21.20
C ASP A 267 -17.79 6.23 -19.72
N ALA A 268 -18.61 7.20 -19.35
CA ALA A 268 -18.67 7.71 -18.01
C ALA A 268 -19.33 6.75 -17.01
N VAL A 269 -18.86 6.80 -15.78
CA VAL A 269 -19.49 6.18 -14.62
C VAL A 269 -19.98 7.29 -13.70
N GLY A 270 -21.18 7.17 -13.16
CA GLY A 270 -21.72 8.06 -12.13
C GLY A 270 -21.67 7.39 -10.77
N VAL A 271 -21.49 8.19 -9.72
CA VAL A 271 -21.57 7.73 -8.34
C VAL A 271 -22.59 8.55 -7.57
N LYS A 272 -23.29 7.91 -6.65
CA LYS A 272 -24.22 8.49 -5.70
C LYS A 272 -23.95 7.92 -4.32
N LEU A 273 -23.77 8.78 -3.34
CA LEU A 273 -23.60 8.37 -1.96
C LEU A 273 -24.94 8.42 -1.24
N LEU A 274 -25.14 7.48 -0.33
CA LEU A 274 -26.43 7.25 0.33
C LEU A 274 -26.20 7.19 1.84
N LEU A 275 -27.14 7.73 2.62
CA LEU A 275 -27.31 7.39 4.02
C LEU A 275 -28.55 6.51 4.16
N ILE A 276 -28.39 5.38 4.83
CA ILE A 276 -29.39 4.34 4.97
C ILE A 276 -29.69 4.15 6.46
N ASP A 277 -30.95 4.21 6.82
CA ASP A 277 -31.40 3.85 8.17
C ASP A 277 -31.30 2.33 8.33
N PRO A 278 -30.45 1.83 9.25
CA PRO A 278 -30.22 0.39 9.39
C PRO A 278 -31.44 -0.39 9.87
N ALA A 279 -32.37 0.25 10.59
CA ALA A 279 -33.55 -0.40 11.11
C ALA A 279 -34.66 -0.54 10.04
N SER A 280 -34.94 0.52 9.29
CA SER A 280 -35.95 0.50 8.24
C SER A 280 -35.41 0.09 6.86
N LYS A 281 -34.08 0.03 6.69
CA LYS A 281 -33.39 -0.20 5.41
C LYS A 281 -33.75 0.83 4.33
N LYS A 282 -34.25 1.99 4.72
CA LYS A 282 -34.63 3.06 3.79
C LYS A 282 -33.49 4.05 3.60
N ILE A 283 -33.33 4.50 2.35
CA ILE A 283 -32.45 5.62 2.03
C ILE A 283 -33.09 6.88 2.62
N VAL A 284 -32.42 7.56 3.53
CA VAL A 284 -32.88 8.78 4.19
C VAL A 284 -32.25 10.02 3.57
N TYR A 285 -31.10 9.86 2.95
CA TYR A 285 -30.39 10.91 2.23
C TYR A 285 -29.62 10.34 1.04
N SER A 286 -29.49 11.11 -0.03
CA SER A 286 -28.62 10.80 -1.15
C SER A 286 -28.05 12.07 -1.76
N THR A 287 -26.79 11.99 -2.21
CA THR A 287 -26.23 13.01 -3.10
C THR A 287 -26.95 12.99 -4.45
N PRO A 288 -26.81 14.02 -5.31
CA PRO A 288 -27.04 13.86 -6.74
C PRO A 288 -26.14 12.76 -7.31
N VAL A 289 -26.46 12.32 -8.52
CA VAL A 289 -25.52 11.50 -9.30
C VAL A 289 -24.41 12.41 -9.80
N ILE A 290 -23.17 12.10 -9.43
CA ILE A 290 -21.98 12.78 -9.91
C ILE A 290 -21.41 11.93 -11.01
N GLN A 291 -21.42 12.47 -12.25
CA GLN A 291 -20.90 11.78 -13.42
C GLN A 291 -19.52 12.33 -13.77
N THR A 292 -18.67 11.45 -14.25
CA THR A 292 -17.47 11.86 -14.95
C THR A 292 -17.87 12.41 -16.31
N ASP A 293 -17.73 13.69 -16.51
CA ASP A 293 -17.55 14.23 -17.84
C ASP A 293 -16.05 14.51 -18.05
N ARG A 294 -15.64 14.86 -19.25
CA ARG A 294 -14.22 15.14 -19.59
C ARG A 294 -13.67 16.40 -18.90
N ARG A 295 -14.34 16.94 -17.93
CA ARG A 295 -13.93 18.12 -17.17
C ARG A 295 -13.55 17.67 -15.77
N LEU A 296 -12.46 18.23 -15.25
CA LEU A 296 -12.17 18.19 -13.82
C LEU A 296 -13.34 18.88 -13.11
N VAL A 297 -14.16 18.10 -12.45
CA VAL A 297 -15.16 18.63 -11.53
C VAL A 297 -14.44 18.84 -10.21
N ALA A 298 -14.37 20.07 -9.74
CA ALA A 298 -13.93 20.38 -8.39
C ALA A 298 -14.72 19.52 -7.38
N GLY A 299 -14.07 19.09 -6.32
CA GLY A 299 -14.72 18.29 -5.27
C GLY A 299 -16.01 18.96 -4.79
N ILE A 300 -16.97 18.15 -4.37
CA ILE A 300 -18.12 18.68 -3.63
C ILE A 300 -17.65 18.99 -2.23
N ASP A 301 -17.41 20.27 -2.02
CA ASP A 301 -17.10 20.80 -0.71
C ASP A 301 -18.41 21.16 -0.03
N PHE A 302 -18.84 20.32 0.91
CA PHE A 302 -20.09 20.56 1.64
C PHE A 302 -20.06 21.80 2.55
N GLU A 303 -18.88 22.30 2.86
CA GLU A 303 -18.76 23.57 3.60
C GLU A 303 -19.15 24.77 2.73
N HIS A 304 -19.02 24.66 1.41
CA HIS A 304 -19.28 25.74 0.46
C HIS A 304 -20.59 25.56 -0.33
N ASP A 305 -21.18 24.35 -0.36
CA ASP A 305 -22.51 24.12 -0.93
C ASP A 305 -23.58 24.13 0.18
N ALA A 306 -24.15 25.30 0.43
CA ALA A 306 -25.10 25.53 1.51
C ALA A 306 -26.33 24.60 1.48
N ASP A 307 -26.78 24.19 0.31
CA ASP A 307 -27.94 23.29 0.14
C ASP A 307 -27.58 21.84 0.54
N PHE A 308 -26.38 21.39 0.25
CA PHE A 308 -25.90 20.08 0.62
C PHE A 308 -25.59 19.99 2.12
N SER A 309 -24.90 20.99 2.66
CA SER A 309 -24.54 21.04 4.08
C SER A 309 -25.77 21.08 4.97
N MET A 310 -26.83 21.83 4.59
CA MET A 310 -28.07 21.87 5.35
C MET A 310 -28.81 20.53 5.38
N ARG A 311 -28.85 19.80 4.27
CA ARG A 311 -29.53 18.49 4.23
C ARG A 311 -28.73 17.41 4.97
N LEU A 312 -27.41 17.37 4.75
CA LEU A 312 -26.54 16.40 5.41
C LEU A 312 -26.52 16.65 6.92
N ASN A 313 -26.45 17.90 7.37
CA ASN A 313 -26.44 18.28 8.77
C ASN A 313 -27.65 17.81 9.58
N GLN A 314 -28.75 17.38 8.94
CA GLN A 314 -29.83 16.71 9.62
C GLN A 314 -29.49 15.28 10.08
N PHE A 315 -28.58 14.60 9.39
CA PHE A 315 -28.26 13.18 9.58
C PHE A 315 -26.85 12.96 10.12
N ALA A 316 -25.87 13.63 9.56
CA ALA A 316 -24.44 13.45 9.86
C ALA A 316 -23.69 14.77 9.74
N GLN A 317 -22.48 14.82 10.31
CA GLN A 317 -21.53 15.94 10.18
C GLN A 317 -20.24 15.41 9.56
N GLY A 318 -19.56 16.23 8.74
CA GLY A 318 -18.29 15.88 8.14
C GLY A 318 -18.19 16.29 6.68
N GLU A 319 -17.27 15.66 5.96
CA GLU A 319 -16.90 16.02 4.59
C GLU A 319 -17.10 14.86 3.63
N ILE A 320 -17.49 15.18 2.41
CA ILE A 320 -17.47 14.28 1.26
C ILE A 320 -16.72 15.01 0.14
N ASN A 321 -15.59 14.47 -0.26
CA ASN A 321 -14.79 14.98 -1.37
C ASN A 321 -14.91 14.01 -2.54
N ILE A 322 -15.33 14.50 -3.71
CA ILE A 322 -15.41 13.69 -4.93
C ILE A 322 -14.59 14.37 -6.01
N LEU A 323 -13.60 13.64 -6.48
CA LEU A 323 -12.74 14.04 -7.59
C LEU A 323 -13.02 13.16 -8.79
N THR A 324 -13.05 13.76 -9.95
CA THR A 324 -13.16 13.03 -11.22
C THR A 324 -11.92 13.31 -12.06
N SER A 325 -11.46 12.30 -12.79
CA SER A 325 -10.32 12.44 -13.68
C SER A 325 -10.41 11.48 -14.86
N VAL A 326 -9.48 11.64 -15.80
CA VAL A 326 -9.28 10.69 -16.90
C VAL A 326 -7.86 10.16 -16.79
N GLY A 327 -7.72 8.84 -16.77
CA GLY A 327 -6.43 8.17 -16.72
C GLY A 327 -5.68 8.25 -18.06
N LEU A 328 -4.41 7.88 -18.04
CA LEU A 328 -3.58 7.77 -19.24
C LEU A 328 -4.12 6.74 -20.24
N ASN A 329 -4.87 5.75 -19.75
CA ASN A 329 -5.60 4.77 -20.56
C ASN A 329 -6.88 5.33 -21.22
N GLY A 330 -7.24 6.58 -20.99
CA GLY A 330 -8.47 7.20 -21.49
C GLY A 330 -9.74 6.81 -20.73
N HIS A 331 -9.63 6.01 -19.66
CA HIS A 331 -10.75 5.61 -18.83
C HIS A 331 -11.08 6.65 -17.79
N PHE A 332 -12.33 6.72 -17.40
CA PHE A 332 -12.79 7.67 -16.41
C PHE A 332 -12.60 7.16 -14.98
N ASN A 333 -12.25 8.07 -14.09
CA ASN A 333 -12.07 7.83 -12.67
C ASN A 333 -13.00 8.71 -11.84
N ILE A 334 -13.58 8.13 -10.81
CA ILE A 334 -14.21 8.84 -9.69
C ILE A 334 -13.52 8.39 -8.41
N ARG A 335 -12.98 9.33 -7.68
CA ARG A 335 -12.48 9.12 -6.33
C ARG A 335 -13.36 9.85 -5.35
N ALA A 336 -14.02 9.11 -4.46
CA ALA A 336 -14.83 9.65 -3.38
C ALA A 336 -14.13 9.40 -2.03
N SER A 337 -13.88 10.46 -1.28
CA SER A 337 -13.40 10.41 0.09
C SER A 337 -14.51 10.90 1.01
N VAL A 338 -14.90 10.11 1.99
CA VAL A 338 -16.05 10.37 2.86
C VAL A 338 -15.59 10.27 4.31
N GLU A 339 -15.69 11.38 5.04
CA GLU A 339 -15.43 11.47 6.47
C GLU A 339 -16.66 12.01 7.17
N LEU A 340 -17.57 11.12 7.59
CA LEU A 340 -18.82 11.50 8.25
C LEU A 340 -18.83 11.02 9.70
N LYS A 341 -19.35 11.86 10.58
CA LYS A 341 -19.56 11.58 12.00
C LYS A 341 -21.04 11.61 12.33
N LYS A 342 -21.46 10.75 13.23
CA LYS A 342 -22.79 10.79 13.82
C LYS A 342 -22.97 12.13 14.55
N ARG A 343 -24.14 12.76 14.40
CA ARG A 343 -24.49 13.93 15.22
C ARG A 343 -24.68 13.55 16.68
N ASP A 344 -24.34 14.46 17.58
CA ASP A 344 -24.60 14.30 19.02
C ASP A 344 -26.07 14.06 19.26
N GLY A 345 -26.41 12.97 19.96
CA GLY A 345 -27.81 12.54 20.17
C GLY A 345 -28.54 12.02 18.93
N GLY A 346 -27.89 11.99 17.76
CA GLY A 346 -28.50 11.53 16.51
C GLY A 346 -28.51 10.02 16.35
N LYS A 347 -29.27 9.56 15.34
CA LYS A 347 -29.27 8.15 14.92
C LYS A 347 -27.97 7.80 14.18
N HIS A 348 -27.66 6.53 14.22
CA HIS A 348 -26.62 5.94 13.41
C HIS A 348 -27.16 5.58 12.02
N TYR A 349 -26.39 5.87 10.96
CA TYR A 349 -26.76 5.54 9.59
C TYR A 349 -25.63 4.72 8.94
N LEU A 350 -26.01 3.86 8.01
CA LEU A 350 -25.03 3.16 7.15
C LEU A 350 -24.72 4.05 5.94
N LEU A 351 -23.46 4.09 5.58
CA LEU A 351 -23.04 4.65 4.29
C LEU A 351 -23.33 3.64 3.20
N GLY A 352 -23.89 4.10 2.09
CA GLY A 352 -24.08 3.33 0.87
C GLY A 352 -23.49 4.05 -0.32
N VAL A 353 -23.18 3.30 -1.36
CA VAL A 353 -22.77 3.82 -2.65
C VAL A 353 -23.61 3.18 -3.74
N GLN A 354 -23.97 3.94 -4.76
CA GLN A 354 -24.65 3.44 -5.95
C GLN A 354 -23.94 3.96 -7.20
N PHE A 355 -23.67 3.06 -8.12
CA PHE A 355 -22.95 3.33 -9.36
C PHE A 355 -23.91 3.29 -10.55
N TYR A 356 -23.66 4.15 -11.52
CA TYR A 356 -24.41 4.30 -12.76
C TYR A 356 -23.44 4.18 -13.92
N ASN A 357 -23.62 3.19 -14.79
CA ASN A 357 -22.77 2.93 -15.93
C ASN A 357 -23.41 3.50 -17.20
N GLN A 358 -22.90 4.61 -17.70
CA GLN A 358 -23.33 5.15 -18.96
C GLN A 358 -22.98 4.17 -20.10
N ASN A 359 -23.93 3.94 -20.99
CA ASN A 359 -23.75 3.00 -22.12
C ASN A 359 -23.25 1.60 -21.72
N GLY A 360 -23.48 1.19 -20.47
CA GLY A 360 -22.99 -0.09 -19.99
C GLY A 360 -21.46 -0.17 -19.87
N ALA A 361 -20.79 0.92 -19.52
CA ALA A 361 -19.32 1.01 -19.41
C ALA A 361 -18.70 -0.11 -18.57
N GLY A 362 -19.43 -0.54 -17.52
CA GLY A 362 -18.83 -1.37 -16.47
C GLY A 362 -17.74 -0.61 -15.69
N HIS A 363 -17.39 -1.08 -14.51
CA HIS A 363 -16.34 -0.46 -13.73
C HIS A 363 -15.75 -1.42 -12.71
N THR A 364 -14.60 -1.07 -12.18
CA THR A 364 -14.04 -1.66 -10.96
C THR A 364 -13.83 -0.58 -9.93
N SER A 365 -14.30 -0.83 -8.70
CA SER A 365 -14.17 0.09 -7.57
C SER A 365 -13.34 -0.57 -6.49
N TRP A 366 -12.39 0.17 -5.95
CA TRP A 366 -11.58 -0.22 -4.80
C TRP A 366 -11.97 0.61 -3.60
N LEU A 367 -12.03 -0.03 -2.44
CA LEU A 367 -12.43 0.57 -1.17
C LEU A 367 -11.28 0.48 -0.17
N TRP A 368 -10.98 1.58 0.50
CA TRP A 368 -10.08 1.59 1.65
C TRP A 368 -10.54 2.62 2.69
N GLY A 369 -10.10 2.47 3.93
CA GLY A 369 -10.46 3.37 5.01
C GLY A 369 -9.67 3.10 6.28
N SER A 370 -9.87 3.96 7.27
CA SER A 370 -9.24 3.88 8.59
C SER A 370 -9.72 2.67 9.42
N THR A 371 -10.82 2.05 9.02
CA THR A 371 -11.38 0.84 9.60
C THR A 371 -11.75 -0.12 8.49
N PHE A 372 -11.76 -1.43 8.75
CA PHE A 372 -12.00 -2.51 7.78
C PHE A 372 -13.35 -2.36 7.05
N SER A 373 -13.37 -1.50 6.04
CA SER A 373 -14.54 -1.28 5.20
C SER A 373 -14.57 -2.31 4.08
N ALA A 374 -15.75 -2.85 3.79
CA ALA A 374 -15.93 -3.83 2.74
C ALA A 374 -17.22 -3.52 1.95
N PHE A 375 -17.26 -3.88 0.68
CA PHE A 375 -18.51 -3.90 -0.07
C PHE A 375 -19.38 -5.04 0.43
N THR A 376 -20.65 -4.75 0.66
CA THR A 376 -21.67 -5.77 0.94
C THR A 376 -22.75 -5.69 -0.12
N THR A 377 -23.09 -6.83 -0.67
CA THR A 377 -24.20 -6.99 -1.62
C THR A 377 -25.53 -7.07 -0.90
#